data_3fa75af711563f9669f5c824693d1139
#
_entry.id   3fa75af711563f9669f5c824693d1139
#
_cell.length_a   1.000
_cell.length_b   1.000
_cell.length_c   1.000
_cell.angle_alpha   90.00
_cell.angle_beta   90.00
_cell.angle_gamma   90.00
#
_symmetry.space_group_name_H-M   'P 1'
#
loop_
_entity.id
_entity.type
_entity.pdbx_description
1 polymer ?
#
loop_
_entity_poly.entity_id
_entity_poly.type
_entity_poly.pdbx_seq_one_letter_code
_entity_poly.pdbx_strand_id
1 'polypeptide(L)'
;MGRGLQAAPGLVCFDLDGTLYHDDRIYLRMIDYYFAGTPWEKEIGSVKAEMSRVLAGGNPAFRCGRFAPKEWGVCPGPAAALLAVPTEAALLRPDPSPWLDRRCWSYISDGWSLAMYLARRIGWDGEAFWERFQLARRDLLTDGVGPQPDPVLAGRLLRLRDRGIRLVLCSNSRREGGEALLARLGLLG
;
A
#
# COMPACT_ATOMS: atom_id res chain seq x y z
N MET A 1 23.43 40.94 -2.60
CA MET A 1 22.28 40.24 -3.19
C MET A 1 21.52 39.53 -2.09
N GLY A 2 20.43 40.17 -1.61
CA GLY A 2 19.59 39.59 -0.54
C GLY A 2 18.84 38.37 -1.07
N ARG A 3 19.05 37.19 -0.47
CA ARG A 3 18.16 36.07 -0.67
C ARG A 3 16.81 36.47 -0.05
N GLY A 4 15.84 36.77 -0.90
CA GLY A 4 14.47 37.00 -0.46
C GLY A 4 14.05 35.80 0.39
N LEU A 5 13.68 36.03 1.64
CA LEU A 5 13.04 35.09 2.51
C LEU A 5 11.76 34.61 1.79
N GLN A 6 11.77 33.43 1.24
CA GLN A 6 10.53 32.82 0.76
C GLN A 6 9.59 32.74 1.96
N ALA A 7 8.42 33.35 1.83
CA ALA A 7 7.39 33.26 2.86
C ALA A 7 7.13 31.77 3.16
N ALA A 8 7.09 31.40 4.44
CA ALA A 8 6.75 30.03 4.83
C ALA A 8 5.36 29.70 4.28
N PRO A 9 5.14 28.50 3.76
CA PRO A 9 3.83 28.10 3.25
C PRO A 9 2.80 28.19 4.40
N GLY A 10 1.64 28.77 4.13
CA GLY A 10 0.55 28.86 5.12
C GLY A 10 -0.18 27.54 5.33
N LEU A 11 0.05 26.56 4.45
CA LEU A 11 -0.61 25.26 4.44
C LEU A 11 0.36 24.20 3.94
N VAL A 12 0.36 23.03 4.62
CA VAL A 12 1.05 21.82 4.16
C VAL A 12 0.06 20.67 4.16
N CYS A 13 -0.04 19.98 3.02
CA CYS A 13 -0.84 18.76 2.86
C CYS A 13 0.08 17.55 2.93
N PHE A 14 -0.32 16.55 3.70
CA PHE A 14 0.37 15.28 3.80
C PHE A 14 -0.54 14.16 3.28
N ASP A 15 0.04 13.18 2.62
CA ASP A 15 -0.56 11.86 2.48
C ASP A 15 -0.30 11.05 3.75
N LEU A 16 -1.06 9.97 3.94
CA LEU A 16 -0.97 9.12 5.13
C LEU A 16 -0.01 7.96 4.89
N ASP A 17 -0.39 7.08 3.96
CA ASP A 17 0.30 5.82 3.69
C ASP A 17 1.60 6.07 2.91
N GLY A 18 2.73 5.61 3.44
CA GLY A 18 4.04 5.83 2.82
C GLY A 18 4.61 7.25 3.00
N THR A 19 3.92 8.13 3.74
CA THR A 19 4.34 9.52 4.02
C THR A 19 4.48 9.76 5.52
N LEU A 20 3.39 9.63 6.26
CA LEU A 20 3.41 9.82 7.73
C LEU A 20 3.78 8.54 8.47
N TYR A 21 3.68 7.41 7.83
CA TYR A 21 4.22 6.15 8.32
C TYR A 21 4.56 5.21 7.16
N HIS A 22 5.51 4.31 7.42
CA HIS A 22 5.90 3.25 6.49
C HIS A 22 5.77 1.92 7.22
N ASP A 23 4.80 1.10 6.83
CA ASP A 23 4.58 -0.19 7.46
C ASP A 23 3.99 -1.21 6.46
N ASP A 24 4.86 -2.05 5.93
CA ASP A 24 4.45 -3.08 4.97
C ASP A 24 3.70 -4.26 5.63
N ARG A 25 3.65 -4.31 6.97
CA ARG A 25 2.99 -5.40 7.70
C ARG A 25 1.50 -5.47 7.42
N ILE A 26 0.85 -4.32 7.16
CA ILE A 26 -0.56 -4.31 6.77
C ILE A 26 -0.79 -5.11 5.49
N TYR A 27 0.09 -4.94 4.51
CA TYR A 27 -0.04 -5.61 3.22
C TYR A 27 0.18 -7.12 3.35
N LEU A 28 1.13 -7.52 4.20
CA LEU A 28 1.36 -8.93 4.51
C LEU A 28 0.18 -9.53 5.31
N ARG A 29 -0.44 -8.74 6.21
CA ARG A 29 -1.63 -9.17 6.95
C ARG A 29 -2.85 -9.32 6.04
N MET A 30 -2.98 -8.47 5.01
CA MET A 30 -4.01 -8.63 4.00
C MET A 30 -3.93 -10.01 3.31
N ILE A 31 -2.72 -10.52 3.06
CA ILE A 31 -2.53 -11.85 2.47
C ILE A 31 -3.10 -12.94 3.39
N ASP A 32 -2.94 -12.84 4.71
CA ASP A 32 -3.55 -13.80 5.64
C ASP A 32 -5.06 -13.91 5.42
N TYR A 33 -5.74 -12.76 5.33
CA TYR A 33 -7.19 -12.74 5.17
C TYR A 33 -7.66 -13.07 3.76
N TYR A 34 -6.92 -12.71 2.73
CA TYR A 34 -7.30 -13.03 1.35
C TYR A 34 -7.12 -14.49 1.01
N PHE A 35 -6.13 -15.14 1.59
CA PHE A 35 -5.79 -16.52 1.28
C PHE A 35 -6.45 -17.54 2.23
N ALA A 36 -6.85 -17.11 3.44
CA ALA A 36 -7.56 -17.97 4.38
C ALA A 36 -8.87 -18.51 3.77
N GLY A 37 -9.12 -19.81 3.96
CA GLY A 37 -10.29 -20.52 3.44
C GLY A 37 -10.30 -20.70 1.93
N THR A 38 -9.21 -20.39 1.23
CA THR A 38 -9.05 -20.63 -0.21
C THR A 38 -8.15 -21.84 -0.46
N PRO A 39 -8.13 -22.40 -1.68
CA PRO A 39 -7.17 -23.44 -2.05
C PRO A 39 -5.69 -23.03 -1.86
N TRP A 40 -5.43 -21.75 -1.73
CA TRP A 40 -4.10 -21.13 -1.59
C TRP A 40 -3.65 -20.93 -0.14
N GLU A 41 -4.46 -21.32 0.84
CA GLU A 41 -4.16 -21.09 2.26
C GLU A 41 -2.81 -21.66 2.69
N LYS A 42 -2.44 -22.82 2.17
CA LYS A 42 -1.14 -23.46 2.43
C LYS A 42 0.06 -22.68 1.89
N GLU A 43 -0.19 -21.77 0.97
CA GLU A 43 0.83 -20.98 0.28
C GLU A 43 1.04 -19.58 0.90
N ILE A 44 0.30 -19.24 1.95
CA ILE A 44 0.36 -17.89 2.59
C ILE A 44 1.81 -17.49 2.89
N GLY A 45 2.61 -18.39 3.46
CA GLY A 45 4.02 -18.12 3.77
C GLY A 45 4.84 -17.78 2.54
N SER A 46 4.70 -18.56 1.47
CA SER A 46 5.41 -18.36 0.20
C SER A 46 4.99 -17.05 -0.48
N VAL A 47 3.68 -16.74 -0.46
CA VAL A 47 3.15 -15.50 -1.04
C VAL A 47 3.66 -14.29 -0.29
N LYS A 48 3.68 -14.31 1.04
CA LYS A 48 4.23 -13.24 1.87
C LYS A 48 5.72 -13.03 1.63
N ALA A 49 6.49 -14.10 1.54
CA ALA A 49 7.93 -14.02 1.26
C ALA A 49 8.18 -13.39 -0.11
N GLU A 50 7.41 -13.81 -1.12
CA GLU A 50 7.54 -13.24 -2.47
C GLU A 50 7.07 -11.79 -2.53
N MET A 51 5.98 -11.44 -1.87
CA MET A 51 5.51 -10.06 -1.77
C MET A 51 6.57 -9.17 -1.11
N SER A 52 7.16 -9.62 0.00
CA SER A 52 8.26 -8.90 0.67
C SER A 52 9.44 -8.70 -0.26
N ARG A 53 9.79 -9.72 -1.07
CA ARG A 53 10.86 -9.63 -2.06
C ARG A 53 10.57 -8.60 -3.15
N VAL A 54 9.31 -8.53 -3.62
CA VAL A 54 8.87 -7.52 -4.60
C VAL A 54 8.97 -6.12 -4.01
N LEU A 55 8.46 -5.92 -2.80
CA LEU A 55 8.50 -4.62 -2.12
C LEU A 55 9.92 -4.14 -1.87
N ALA A 56 10.83 -5.04 -1.53
CA ALA A 56 12.26 -4.74 -1.40
C ALA A 56 12.99 -4.56 -2.74
N GLY A 57 12.30 -4.68 -3.88
CA GLY A 57 12.91 -4.58 -5.20
C GLY A 57 13.75 -5.80 -5.63
N GLY A 58 13.66 -6.90 -4.87
CA GLY A 58 14.45 -8.11 -5.10
C GLY A 58 13.88 -9.06 -6.16
N ASN A 59 12.70 -8.78 -6.72
CA ASN A 59 12.16 -9.56 -7.84
C ASN A 59 12.52 -8.87 -9.16
N PRO A 60 13.32 -9.51 -10.04
CA PRO A 60 13.74 -8.89 -11.30
C PRO A 60 12.59 -8.75 -12.31
N ALA A 61 11.60 -9.63 -12.23
CA ALA A 61 10.49 -9.68 -13.18
C ALA A 61 9.30 -8.82 -12.72
N PHE A 62 9.03 -8.74 -11.41
CA PHE A 62 7.90 -8.02 -10.87
C PHE A 62 8.38 -6.91 -9.92
N ARG A 63 8.00 -5.67 -10.19
CA ARG A 63 8.43 -4.50 -9.39
C ARG A 63 7.27 -3.53 -9.20
N CYS A 64 7.26 -2.85 -8.05
CA CYS A 64 6.43 -1.67 -7.87
C CYS A 64 6.82 -0.56 -8.88
N GLY A 65 5.88 0.29 -9.22
CA GLY A 65 6.05 1.30 -10.27
C GLY A 65 5.80 0.79 -11.69
N ARG A 66 5.18 -0.38 -11.84
CA ARG A 66 4.93 -1.05 -13.13
C ARG A 66 3.46 -1.38 -13.33
N PHE A 67 3.09 -1.62 -14.57
CA PHE A 67 1.76 -2.08 -14.95
C PHE A 67 1.76 -3.59 -15.14
N ALA A 68 0.81 -4.27 -14.50
CA ALA A 68 0.58 -5.70 -14.63
C ALA A 68 -0.76 -5.97 -15.35
N PRO A 69 -0.84 -6.97 -16.23
CA PRO A 69 -2.07 -7.32 -16.94
C PRO A 69 -3.16 -7.78 -15.98
N LYS A 70 -4.37 -7.29 -16.14
CA LYS A 70 -5.55 -7.79 -15.43
C LYS A 70 -6.03 -9.13 -15.99
N GLU A 71 -5.77 -9.37 -17.28
CA GLU A 71 -6.26 -10.52 -18.04
C GLU A 71 -5.63 -11.86 -17.62
N TRP A 72 -4.63 -11.85 -16.76
CA TRP A 72 -4.07 -13.11 -16.25
C TRP A 72 -5.06 -13.95 -15.44
N GLY A 73 -6.26 -13.42 -15.15
CA GLY A 73 -7.35 -14.15 -14.51
C GLY A 73 -6.95 -14.80 -13.18
N VAL A 74 -7.77 -15.76 -12.76
CA VAL A 74 -7.46 -16.58 -11.59
C VAL A 74 -6.29 -17.50 -11.91
N CYS A 75 -5.27 -17.53 -11.05
CA CYS A 75 -4.11 -18.37 -11.23
C CYS A 75 -4.42 -19.81 -10.82
N PRO A 76 -4.28 -20.80 -11.69
CA PRO A 76 -4.55 -22.22 -11.35
C PRO A 76 -3.34 -22.92 -10.75
N GLY A 77 -2.20 -22.29 -10.70
CA GLY A 77 -0.92 -22.89 -10.34
C GLY A 77 -0.44 -22.56 -8.92
N PRO A 78 0.78 -22.95 -8.54
CA PRO A 78 1.35 -22.68 -7.23
C PRO A 78 1.57 -21.18 -6.98
N ALA A 79 1.73 -20.79 -5.72
CA ALA A 79 1.88 -19.38 -5.32
C ALA A 79 2.97 -18.63 -6.07
N ALA A 80 4.07 -19.30 -6.42
CA ALA A 80 5.14 -18.73 -7.24
C ALA A 80 4.63 -18.23 -8.61
N ALA A 81 3.58 -18.83 -9.14
CA ALA A 81 2.96 -18.41 -10.40
C ALA A 81 2.09 -17.16 -10.26
N LEU A 82 1.68 -16.78 -9.05
CA LEU A 82 0.86 -15.57 -8.83
C LEU A 82 1.61 -14.29 -9.21
N LEU A 83 2.91 -14.28 -8.98
CA LEU A 83 3.82 -13.18 -9.33
C LEU A 83 4.79 -13.56 -10.45
N ALA A 84 4.66 -14.76 -11.02
CA ALA A 84 5.41 -15.12 -12.20
C ALA A 84 4.93 -14.27 -13.39
N VAL A 85 5.85 -13.55 -13.98
CA VAL A 85 5.63 -12.84 -15.23
C VAL A 85 5.88 -13.86 -16.35
N PRO A 86 4.95 -14.05 -17.30
CA PRO A 86 5.23 -14.82 -18.50
C PRO A 86 6.50 -14.32 -19.16
N THR A 87 7.25 -15.22 -19.81
CA THR A 87 8.57 -14.91 -20.43
C THR A 87 8.50 -13.78 -21.47
N GLU A 88 7.33 -13.44 -21.95
CA GLU A 88 7.06 -12.23 -22.72
C GLU A 88 6.96 -10.96 -21.84
N ALA A 89 7.77 -10.93 -20.80
CA ALA A 89 7.82 -9.91 -19.75
C ALA A 89 8.14 -8.47 -20.21
N ALA A 90 8.18 -8.24 -21.48
CA ALA A 90 7.97 -6.92 -22.09
C ALA A 90 6.67 -6.24 -21.59
N LEU A 91 5.87 -6.97 -20.81
CA LEU A 91 4.54 -6.54 -20.39
C LEU A 91 4.52 -5.69 -19.11
N LEU A 92 5.55 -5.75 -18.27
CA LEU A 92 5.66 -4.80 -17.16
C LEU A 92 6.27 -3.49 -17.67
N ARG A 93 5.45 -2.64 -18.23
CA ARG A 93 5.90 -1.37 -18.80
C ARG A 93 6.22 -0.35 -17.71
N PRO A 94 7.36 0.36 -17.81
CA PRO A 94 7.73 1.38 -16.83
C PRO A 94 6.89 2.65 -16.94
N ASP A 95 6.29 2.90 -18.11
CA ASP A 95 5.67 4.18 -18.42
C ASP A 95 4.18 3.99 -18.69
N PRO A 96 3.32 4.80 -18.05
CA PRO A 96 1.93 4.92 -18.47
C PRO A 96 1.91 5.61 -19.82
N SER A 97 2.15 4.84 -20.89
CA SER A 97 1.77 5.32 -22.22
C SER A 97 0.33 5.83 -22.11
N PRO A 98 0.02 7.05 -22.57
CA PRO A 98 -1.35 7.57 -22.58
C PRO A 98 -2.33 6.62 -23.31
N TRP A 99 -1.79 5.66 -24.07
CA TRP A 99 -2.49 4.63 -24.81
C TRP A 99 -2.70 3.33 -24.01
N LEU A 100 -2.20 3.23 -22.76
CA LEU A 100 -2.38 2.03 -21.96
C LEU A 100 -3.84 1.94 -21.50
N ASP A 101 -4.56 0.95 -21.99
CA ASP A 101 -5.94 0.73 -21.57
C ASP A 101 -5.99 0.26 -20.11
N ARG A 102 -6.39 1.18 -19.23
CA ARG A 102 -6.51 0.91 -17.79
C ARG A 102 -7.57 -0.14 -17.46
N ARG A 103 -8.42 -0.51 -18.39
CA ARG A 103 -9.35 -1.65 -18.24
C ARG A 103 -8.60 -2.97 -18.25
N CYS A 104 -7.53 -3.06 -19.02
CA CYS A 104 -6.71 -4.28 -19.18
C CYS A 104 -5.48 -4.32 -18.27
N TRP A 105 -5.09 -3.20 -17.65
CA TRP A 105 -3.87 -3.09 -16.89
C TRP A 105 -4.11 -2.55 -15.48
N SER A 106 -3.38 -3.11 -14.50
CA SER A 106 -3.32 -2.61 -13.11
C SER A 106 -1.96 -1.99 -12.87
N TYR A 107 -1.93 -0.77 -12.35
CA TYR A 107 -0.70 -0.16 -11.86
C TYR A 107 -0.40 -0.69 -10.46
N ILE A 108 0.81 -1.20 -10.28
CA ILE A 108 1.29 -1.71 -9.00
C ILE A 108 2.21 -0.64 -8.41
N SER A 109 1.64 0.27 -7.64
CA SER A 109 2.39 1.39 -7.05
C SER A 109 3.19 0.99 -5.81
N ASP A 110 2.59 0.14 -4.97
CA ASP A 110 3.00 -0.14 -3.60
C ASP A 110 2.47 -1.50 -3.13
N GLY A 111 2.66 -1.78 -1.85
CA GLY A 111 2.16 -3.01 -1.23
C GLY A 111 0.64 -3.15 -1.24
N TRP A 112 -0.10 -2.04 -1.16
CA TRP A 112 -1.55 -2.05 -1.27
C TRP A 112 -2.02 -2.57 -2.63
N SER A 113 -1.57 -1.93 -3.70
CA SER A 113 -1.93 -2.31 -5.06
C SER A 113 -1.44 -3.71 -5.42
N LEU A 114 -0.30 -4.14 -4.86
CA LEU A 114 0.22 -5.50 -4.99
C LEU A 114 -0.70 -6.50 -4.29
N ALA A 115 -1.12 -6.26 -3.05
CA ALA A 115 -2.05 -7.14 -2.33
C ALA A 115 -3.41 -7.23 -3.05
N MET A 116 -3.93 -6.11 -3.56
CA MET A 116 -5.14 -6.10 -4.39
C MET A 116 -4.98 -6.93 -5.67
N TYR A 117 -3.84 -6.80 -6.32
CA TYR A 117 -3.54 -7.58 -7.52
C TYR A 117 -3.53 -9.08 -7.21
N LEU A 118 -2.84 -9.49 -6.14
CA LEU A 118 -2.81 -10.87 -5.68
C LEU A 118 -4.20 -11.41 -5.32
N ALA A 119 -5.00 -10.62 -4.61
CA ALA A 119 -6.37 -10.99 -4.28
C ALA A 119 -7.21 -11.29 -5.54
N ARG A 120 -7.10 -10.46 -6.56
CA ARG A 120 -7.78 -10.71 -7.85
C ARG A 120 -7.27 -11.96 -8.54
N ARG A 121 -5.98 -12.24 -8.45
CA ARG A 121 -5.36 -13.45 -9.02
C ARG A 121 -5.88 -14.75 -8.41
N ILE A 122 -6.46 -14.70 -7.22
CA ILE A 122 -7.11 -15.84 -6.55
C ILE A 122 -8.64 -15.73 -6.54
N GLY A 123 -9.21 -14.78 -7.28
CA GLY A 123 -10.64 -14.69 -7.52
C GLY A 123 -11.41 -13.74 -6.58
N TRP A 124 -10.73 -12.96 -5.75
CA TRP A 124 -11.41 -11.95 -4.94
C TRP A 124 -11.69 -10.67 -5.74
N ASP A 125 -12.92 -10.18 -5.61
CA ASP A 125 -13.34 -8.88 -6.14
C ASP A 125 -14.40 -8.23 -5.23
N GLY A 126 -14.77 -6.98 -5.56
CA GLY A 126 -15.90 -6.28 -4.97
C GLY A 126 -15.90 -6.18 -3.45
N GLU A 127 -17.07 -6.47 -2.86
CA GLU A 127 -17.34 -6.25 -1.43
C GLU A 127 -16.52 -7.19 -0.52
N ALA A 128 -16.42 -8.46 -0.90
CA ALA A 128 -15.66 -9.46 -0.13
C ALA A 128 -14.18 -9.07 0.03
N PHE A 129 -13.60 -8.41 -0.96
CA PHE A 129 -12.27 -7.83 -0.87
C PHE A 129 -12.18 -6.78 0.26
N TRP A 130 -13.14 -5.85 0.31
CA TRP A 130 -13.17 -4.77 1.30
C TRP A 130 -13.39 -5.27 2.72
N GLU A 131 -14.25 -6.26 2.90
CA GLU A 131 -14.47 -6.87 4.20
C GLU A 131 -13.18 -7.47 4.77
N ARG A 132 -12.46 -8.25 3.98
CA ARG A 132 -11.18 -8.86 4.39
C ARG A 132 -10.11 -7.82 4.67
N PHE A 133 -10.05 -6.76 3.88
CA PHE A 133 -9.16 -5.63 4.16
C PHE A 133 -9.47 -4.97 5.52
N GLN A 134 -10.75 -4.75 5.83
CA GLN A 134 -11.12 -4.16 7.12
C GLN A 134 -10.73 -5.08 8.30
N LEU A 135 -10.79 -6.40 8.13
CA LEU A 135 -10.28 -7.34 9.14
C LEU A 135 -8.78 -7.17 9.35
N ALA A 136 -7.99 -7.19 8.28
CA ALA A 136 -6.54 -7.01 8.36
C ALA A 136 -6.14 -5.68 9.04
N ARG A 137 -6.86 -4.61 8.70
CA ARG A 137 -6.66 -3.29 9.28
C ARG A 137 -6.99 -3.25 10.77
N ARG A 138 -8.11 -3.83 11.16
CA ARG A 138 -8.54 -3.88 12.57
C ARG A 138 -7.50 -4.60 13.43
N ASP A 139 -7.00 -5.73 12.98
CA ASP A 139 -5.98 -6.47 13.70
C ASP A 139 -4.73 -5.61 13.92
N LEU A 140 -4.23 -4.94 12.89
CA LEU A 140 -3.06 -4.08 13.02
C LEU A 140 -3.26 -2.92 13.99
N LEU A 141 -4.47 -2.44 14.13
CA LEU A 141 -4.79 -1.39 15.10
C LEU A 141 -4.95 -1.93 16.53
N THR A 142 -5.31 -3.21 16.69
CA THR A 142 -5.61 -3.82 18.00
C THR A 142 -4.46 -4.62 18.59
N ASP A 143 -3.70 -5.36 17.79
CA ASP A 143 -2.69 -6.34 18.24
C ASP A 143 -1.44 -5.74 18.90
N GLY A 144 -1.31 -4.42 19.00
CA GLY A 144 -0.08 -3.79 19.47
C GLY A 144 1.11 -3.90 18.50
N VAL A 145 0.94 -4.63 17.41
CA VAL A 145 1.96 -4.85 16.36
C VAL A 145 1.90 -3.78 15.28
N GLY A 146 0.84 -2.97 15.25
CA GLY A 146 0.64 -1.90 14.26
C GLY A 146 1.67 -0.78 14.34
N PRO A 147 1.50 0.25 13.49
CA PRO A 147 2.43 1.37 13.44
C PRO A 147 2.64 1.96 14.83
N GLN A 148 3.90 2.23 15.16
CA GLN A 148 4.28 2.84 16.44
C GLN A 148 4.39 4.35 16.29
N PRO A 149 4.11 5.11 17.37
CA PRO A 149 4.33 6.55 17.37
C PRO A 149 5.77 6.90 17.01
N ASP A 150 5.95 7.90 16.14
CA ASP A 150 7.25 8.51 15.89
C ASP A 150 7.29 9.89 16.60
N PRO A 151 7.92 9.98 17.77
CA PRO A 151 7.99 11.24 18.51
C PRO A 151 8.80 12.31 17.81
N VAL A 152 9.73 11.93 16.91
CA VAL A 152 10.52 12.88 16.13
C VAL A 152 9.63 13.52 15.06
N LEU A 153 8.86 12.71 14.35
CA LEU A 153 7.89 13.19 13.36
C LEU A 153 6.83 14.07 14.03
N ALA A 154 6.21 13.57 15.10
CA ALA A 154 5.21 14.33 15.86
C ALA A 154 5.75 15.70 16.30
N GLY A 155 6.96 15.74 16.87
CA GLY A 155 7.60 16.98 17.29
C GLY A 155 7.92 17.93 16.13
N ARG A 156 8.20 17.40 14.92
CA ARG A 156 8.40 18.23 13.73
C ARG A 156 7.08 18.84 13.23
N LEU A 157 6.01 18.07 13.22
CA LEU A 157 4.68 18.53 12.82
C LEU A 157 4.16 19.59 13.80
N LEU A 158 4.31 19.40 15.11
CA LEU A 158 3.97 20.39 16.13
C LEU A 158 4.71 21.71 15.89
N ARG A 159 6.02 21.68 15.64
CA ARG A 159 6.79 22.88 15.33
C ARG A 159 6.31 23.63 14.09
N LEU A 160 5.81 22.93 13.08
CA LEU A 160 5.18 23.57 11.91
C LEU A 160 3.88 24.28 12.31
N ARG A 161 3.03 23.62 13.10
CA ARG A 161 1.79 24.18 13.63
C ARG A 161 2.06 25.44 14.50
N ASP A 162 3.04 25.38 15.38
CA ASP A 162 3.41 26.49 16.25
C ASP A 162 3.93 27.73 15.48
N ARG A 163 4.40 27.51 14.24
CA ARG A 163 4.74 28.58 13.29
C ARG A 163 3.54 29.10 12.50
N GLY A 164 2.32 28.68 12.86
CA GLY A 164 1.10 29.10 12.17
C GLY A 164 0.84 28.39 10.85
N ILE A 165 1.56 27.31 10.55
CA ILE A 165 1.34 26.51 9.34
C ILE A 165 0.18 25.55 9.60
N ARG A 166 -0.85 25.64 8.77
CA ARG A 166 -1.99 24.71 8.81
C ARG A 166 -1.56 23.38 8.20
N LEU A 167 -1.77 22.28 8.97
CA LEU A 167 -1.50 20.92 8.51
C LEU A 167 -2.80 20.27 8.08
N VAL A 168 -2.81 19.66 6.92
CA VAL A 168 -3.97 18.97 6.35
C VAL A 168 -3.55 17.57 5.91
N LEU A 169 -4.32 16.58 6.33
CA LEU A 169 -4.18 15.22 5.81
C LEU A 169 -5.05 15.06 4.57
N CYS A 170 -4.46 14.58 3.49
CA CYS A 170 -5.14 14.20 2.25
C CYS A 170 -4.90 12.70 2.04
N SER A 171 -5.92 11.89 2.22
CA SER A 171 -5.84 10.44 2.05
C SER A 171 -7.09 9.91 1.37
N ASN A 172 -6.95 8.84 0.60
CA ASN A 172 -8.05 8.06 0.05
C ASN A 172 -8.62 7.03 1.05
N SER A 173 -8.06 6.96 2.26
CA SER A 173 -8.60 6.15 3.36
C SER A 173 -9.93 6.72 3.88
N ARG A 174 -10.81 5.85 4.36
CA ARG A 174 -12.01 6.30 5.08
C ARG A 174 -11.61 7.10 6.31
N ARG A 175 -12.38 8.15 6.63
CA ARG A 175 -12.08 9.09 7.70
C ARG A 175 -11.80 8.41 9.04
N GLU A 176 -12.72 7.53 9.48
CA GLU A 176 -12.61 6.85 10.78
C GLU A 176 -11.32 6.04 10.90
N GLY A 177 -10.94 5.42 9.79
CA GLY A 177 -9.72 4.64 9.75
C GLY A 177 -8.46 5.50 9.70
N GLY A 178 -8.48 6.63 9.03
CA GLY A 178 -7.39 7.61 9.04
C GLY A 178 -7.21 8.20 10.43
N GLU A 179 -8.31 8.60 11.09
CA GLU A 179 -8.28 9.13 12.45
C GLU A 179 -7.76 8.11 13.46
N ALA A 180 -8.21 6.84 13.39
CA ALA A 180 -7.70 5.77 14.26
C ALA A 180 -6.20 5.55 14.10
N LEU A 181 -5.69 5.63 12.86
CA LEU A 181 -4.26 5.50 12.59
C LEU A 181 -3.47 6.71 13.10
N LEU A 182 -3.97 7.92 12.87
CA LEU A 182 -3.34 9.14 13.39
C LEU A 182 -3.30 9.15 14.92
N ALA A 183 -4.38 8.70 15.59
CA ALA A 183 -4.40 8.54 17.04
C ALA A 183 -3.30 7.59 17.52
N ARG A 184 -3.16 6.45 16.84
CA ARG A 184 -2.13 5.47 17.18
C ARG A 184 -0.71 6.00 16.94
N LEU A 185 -0.52 6.80 15.91
CA LEU A 185 0.76 7.46 15.62
C LEU A 185 1.08 8.63 16.58
N GLY A 186 0.13 9.01 17.47
CA GLY A 186 0.27 10.18 18.33
C GLY A 186 0.18 11.52 17.58
N LEU A 187 -0.50 11.53 16.44
CA LEU A 187 -0.62 12.69 15.54
C LEU A 187 -2.02 13.35 15.59
N LEU A 188 -2.96 12.83 16.38
CA LEU A 188 -4.22 13.49 16.70
C LEU A 188 -4.03 14.37 17.95
N GLY A 189 -4.16 15.70 17.78
CA GLY A 189 -4.06 16.67 18.84
C GLY A 189 -4.35 18.08 18.36
#